data_e31eb40b254c46ae4c5d13c33d9f99da
#
_entry.id   e31eb40b254c46ae4c5d13c33d9f99da
#
_cell.length_a   1.000
_cell.length_b   1.000
_cell.length_c   1.000
_cell.angle_alpha   90.00
_cell.angle_beta   90.00
_cell.angle_gamma   90.00
#
_symmetry.space_group_name_H-M   'P 1'
#
loop_
_entity.id
_entity.type
_entity.pdbx_description
1 polymer ?
#
loop_
_entity_poly.entity_id
_entity_poly.type
_entity_poly.pdbx_seq_one_letter_code
_entity_poly.pdbx_strand_id
1 'polypeptide(L)'
;MPYVAPVKDMLFVMNELAGLSEVVSYPSYAEAGADVDLAPAILEESAKFNQDVVAPLNWPGDQHPSSLKDGVVTTTPGFKDAFEQFAAAGWQGVVHPAEFGGQGLPKLIATACFEMVHSASLSFALCPMLTDGAIEALLTAASPELQERYVPKMISGEWTGSMCLTEPQAGSDLSMVRSRAVPDSFFFYYIFCT
;
A
#
# COMPACT_ATOMS: atom_id res chain seq x y z
N MET A 1 -17.39 4.07 -19.22
CA MET A 1 -18.34 3.79 -18.13
C MET A 1 -17.66 4.19 -16.85
N PRO A 2 -18.35 4.78 -15.88
CA PRO A 2 -17.75 5.05 -14.58
C PRO A 2 -17.36 3.72 -13.90
N TYR A 3 -16.28 3.73 -13.14
CA TYR A 3 -15.87 2.59 -12.32
C TYR A 3 -16.93 2.33 -11.23
N VAL A 4 -17.30 1.07 -11.04
CA VAL A 4 -18.20 0.64 -9.95
C VAL A 4 -17.57 -0.60 -9.31
N ALA A 5 -17.29 -0.52 -8.03
CA ALA A 5 -16.68 -1.61 -7.28
C ALA A 5 -17.68 -2.77 -7.09
N PRO A 6 -17.28 -4.04 -7.35
CA PRO A 6 -18.17 -5.20 -7.25
C PRO A 6 -18.26 -5.72 -5.81
N VAL A 7 -18.68 -4.86 -4.86
CA VAL A 7 -18.67 -5.16 -3.41
C VAL A 7 -19.43 -6.44 -3.05
N LYS A 8 -20.56 -6.71 -3.72
CA LYS A 8 -21.33 -7.94 -3.50
C LYS A 8 -20.55 -9.20 -3.83
N ASP A 9 -19.84 -9.17 -4.96
CA ASP A 9 -19.05 -10.32 -5.42
C ASP A 9 -17.83 -10.52 -4.51
N MET A 10 -17.19 -9.41 -4.09
CA MET A 10 -16.10 -9.46 -3.13
C MET A 10 -16.54 -10.06 -1.80
N LEU A 11 -17.66 -9.61 -1.23
CA LEU A 11 -18.22 -10.17 0.00
C LEU A 11 -18.61 -11.64 -0.14
N PHE A 12 -19.20 -12.03 -1.28
CA PHE A 12 -19.49 -13.42 -1.56
C PHE A 12 -18.22 -14.28 -1.54
N VAL A 13 -17.18 -13.86 -2.26
CA VAL A 13 -15.89 -14.56 -2.29
C VAL A 13 -15.26 -14.66 -0.90
N MET A 14 -15.29 -13.59 -0.14
CA MET A 14 -14.69 -13.54 1.21
C MET A 14 -15.42 -14.47 2.17
N ASN A 15 -16.76 -14.51 2.15
CA ASN A 15 -17.54 -15.29 3.08
C ASN A 15 -17.64 -16.78 2.66
N GLU A 16 -17.89 -17.04 1.37
CA GLU A 16 -18.26 -18.40 0.91
C GLU A 16 -17.04 -19.20 0.42
N LEU A 17 -15.96 -18.53 0.00
CA LEU A 17 -14.80 -19.21 -0.60
C LEU A 17 -13.52 -19.02 0.22
N ALA A 18 -13.26 -17.82 0.71
CA ALA A 18 -12.01 -17.49 1.42
C ALA A 18 -12.08 -17.67 2.94
N GLY A 19 -13.25 -17.99 3.51
CA GLY A 19 -13.39 -18.31 4.91
C GLY A 19 -13.15 -17.13 5.85
N LEU A 20 -13.71 -15.95 5.56
CA LEU A 20 -13.52 -14.74 6.36
C LEU A 20 -13.79 -14.99 7.86
N SER A 21 -14.85 -15.75 8.21
CA SER A 21 -15.19 -16.08 9.59
C SER A 21 -14.09 -16.88 10.33
N GLU A 22 -13.40 -17.75 9.61
CA GLU A 22 -12.24 -18.46 10.16
C GLU A 22 -11.04 -17.51 10.33
N VAL A 23 -10.76 -16.68 9.32
CA VAL A 23 -9.63 -15.75 9.35
C VAL A 23 -9.73 -14.78 10.52
N VAL A 24 -10.88 -14.14 10.75
CA VAL A 24 -11.05 -13.19 11.87
C VAL A 24 -11.00 -13.87 13.24
N SER A 25 -11.18 -15.18 13.30
CA SER A 25 -11.10 -15.95 14.56
C SER A 25 -9.65 -16.23 15.01
N TYR A 26 -8.65 -16.01 14.16
CA TYR A 26 -7.25 -16.18 14.58
C TYR A 26 -6.89 -15.18 15.68
N PRO A 27 -6.14 -15.61 16.71
CA PRO A 27 -5.89 -14.78 17.91
C PRO A 27 -5.39 -13.37 17.59
N SER A 28 -4.47 -13.23 16.64
CA SER A 28 -3.91 -11.92 16.26
C SER A 28 -4.95 -10.95 15.70
N TYR A 29 -5.95 -11.45 14.98
CA TYR A 29 -7.02 -10.62 14.41
C TYR A 29 -8.15 -10.39 15.40
N ALA A 30 -8.51 -11.41 16.17
CA ALA A 30 -9.53 -11.29 17.21
C ALA A 30 -9.11 -10.30 18.31
N GLU A 31 -7.84 -10.31 18.71
CA GLU A 31 -7.26 -9.34 19.66
C GLU A 31 -7.22 -7.91 19.09
N ALA A 32 -7.05 -7.76 17.77
CA ALA A 32 -7.16 -6.48 17.07
C ALA A 32 -8.60 -6.01 16.87
N GLY A 33 -9.61 -6.81 17.28
CA GLY A 33 -11.03 -6.49 17.15
C GLY A 33 -11.59 -6.70 15.74
N ALA A 34 -10.94 -7.52 14.91
CA ALA A 34 -11.47 -7.87 13.60
C ALA A 34 -12.74 -8.72 13.73
N ASP A 35 -13.77 -8.35 12.98
CA ASP A 35 -15.06 -9.02 12.95
C ASP A 35 -15.56 -9.13 11.51
N VAL A 36 -16.33 -10.18 11.22
CA VAL A 36 -16.96 -10.37 9.91
C VAL A 36 -17.90 -9.21 9.55
N ASP A 37 -18.56 -8.63 10.54
CA ASP A 37 -19.52 -7.55 10.37
C ASP A 37 -18.86 -6.21 9.98
N LEU A 38 -17.54 -6.09 10.14
CA LEU A 38 -16.78 -4.90 9.71
C LEU A 38 -16.52 -4.90 8.20
N ALA A 39 -16.39 -6.06 7.57
CA ALA A 39 -16.01 -6.16 6.18
C ALA A 39 -16.97 -5.43 5.22
N PRO A 40 -18.31 -5.56 5.34
CA PRO A 40 -19.21 -4.81 4.46
C PRO A 40 -19.01 -3.30 4.53
N ALA A 41 -18.93 -2.73 5.73
CA ALA A 41 -18.76 -1.29 5.91
C ALA A 41 -17.42 -0.78 5.36
N ILE A 42 -16.33 -1.52 5.59
CA ILE A 42 -15.00 -1.18 5.08
C ILE A 42 -14.99 -1.23 3.55
N LEU A 43 -15.57 -2.27 2.95
CA LEU A 43 -15.63 -2.39 1.50
C LEU A 43 -16.50 -1.31 0.86
N GLU A 44 -17.62 -0.96 1.47
CA GLU A 44 -18.50 0.12 0.99
C GLU A 44 -17.81 1.49 1.03
N GLU A 45 -17.10 1.82 2.12
CA GLU A 45 -16.33 3.08 2.20
C GLU A 45 -15.15 3.08 1.23
N SER A 46 -14.44 1.96 1.09
CA SER A 46 -13.38 1.81 0.08
C SER A 46 -13.94 1.98 -1.34
N ALA A 47 -15.06 1.36 -1.64
CA ALA A 47 -15.74 1.49 -2.94
C ALA A 47 -16.09 2.94 -3.25
N LYS A 48 -16.69 3.64 -2.29
CA LYS A 48 -17.04 5.05 -2.43
C LYS A 48 -15.80 5.92 -2.69
N PHE A 49 -14.76 5.77 -1.89
CA PHE A 49 -13.51 6.50 -2.09
C PHE A 49 -12.93 6.26 -3.49
N ASN A 50 -12.85 5.00 -3.90
CA ASN A 50 -12.29 4.63 -5.20
C ASN A 50 -13.14 5.11 -6.37
N GLN A 51 -14.47 5.07 -6.27
CA GLN A 51 -15.38 5.53 -7.30
C GLN A 51 -15.37 7.07 -7.44
N ASP A 52 -15.38 7.76 -6.32
CA ASP A 52 -15.60 9.22 -6.30
C ASP A 52 -14.29 10.02 -6.39
N VAL A 53 -13.18 9.48 -5.88
CA VAL A 53 -11.89 10.19 -5.79
C VAL A 53 -10.85 9.62 -6.75
N VAL A 54 -10.63 8.30 -6.74
CA VAL A 54 -9.52 7.68 -7.50
C VAL A 54 -9.85 7.46 -8.96
N ALA A 55 -10.99 6.88 -9.27
CA ALA A 55 -11.38 6.55 -10.65
C ALA A 55 -11.44 7.77 -11.59
N PRO A 56 -11.93 8.96 -11.16
CA PRO A 56 -11.89 10.16 -11.99
C PRO A 56 -10.48 10.59 -12.41
N LEU A 57 -9.44 10.17 -11.68
CA LEU A 57 -8.04 10.52 -11.98
C LEU A 57 -7.39 9.61 -13.01
N ASN A 58 -7.99 8.47 -13.34
CA ASN A 58 -7.37 7.51 -14.25
C ASN A 58 -7.14 8.10 -15.65
N TRP A 59 -8.14 8.75 -16.24
CA TRP A 59 -8.00 9.38 -17.55
C TRP A 59 -7.10 10.61 -17.55
N PRO A 60 -7.25 11.59 -16.62
CA PRO A 60 -6.30 12.69 -16.49
C PRO A 60 -4.86 12.23 -16.25
N GLY A 61 -4.65 11.11 -15.53
CA GLY A 61 -3.35 10.52 -15.29
C GLY A 61 -2.63 10.08 -16.55
N ASP A 62 -3.38 9.54 -17.52
CA ASP A 62 -2.86 9.18 -18.83
C ASP A 62 -2.53 10.42 -19.69
N GLN A 63 -3.41 11.42 -19.69
CA GLN A 63 -3.26 12.62 -20.53
C GLN A 63 -2.22 13.61 -19.99
N HIS A 64 -2.03 13.68 -18.67
CA HIS A 64 -1.16 14.63 -17.99
C HIS A 64 -0.22 13.90 -17.02
N PRO A 65 0.76 13.13 -17.53
CA PRO A 65 1.67 12.37 -16.69
C PRO A 65 2.53 13.30 -15.82
N SER A 66 3.10 12.73 -14.77
CA SER A 66 4.09 13.43 -13.94
C SER A 66 5.25 13.92 -14.78
N SER A 67 5.76 15.11 -14.45
CA SER A 67 6.84 15.76 -15.17
C SER A 67 7.97 16.15 -14.25
N LEU A 68 9.20 16.18 -14.80
CA LEU A 68 10.40 16.67 -14.12
C LEU A 68 10.87 17.95 -14.81
N LYS A 69 10.94 19.05 -14.07
CA LYS A 69 11.48 20.32 -14.55
C LYS A 69 12.37 20.94 -13.47
N ASP A 70 13.58 21.32 -13.84
CA ASP A 70 14.54 21.99 -12.96
C ASP A 70 14.78 21.23 -11.63
N GLY A 71 14.82 19.90 -11.67
CA GLY A 71 14.97 19.04 -10.49
C GLY A 71 13.73 18.87 -9.63
N VAL A 72 12.59 19.45 -10.02
CA VAL A 72 11.32 19.34 -9.31
C VAL A 72 10.35 18.45 -10.09
N VAL A 73 9.80 17.45 -9.39
CA VAL A 73 8.72 16.59 -9.92
C VAL A 73 7.38 17.23 -9.64
N THR A 74 6.56 17.34 -10.68
CA THR A 74 5.14 17.70 -10.56
C THR A 74 4.31 16.47 -10.91
N THR A 75 3.48 16.03 -9.99
CA THR A 75 2.59 14.89 -10.20
C THR A 75 1.39 15.27 -11.06
N THR A 76 0.71 14.25 -11.59
CA THR A 76 -0.59 14.42 -12.26
C THR A 76 -1.53 15.30 -11.42
N PRO A 77 -2.24 16.24 -12.02
CA PRO A 77 -3.23 17.06 -11.31
C PRO A 77 -4.25 16.20 -10.54
N GLY A 78 -4.46 16.52 -9.26
CA GLY A 78 -5.38 15.81 -8.37
C GLY A 78 -4.79 14.59 -7.65
N PHE A 79 -3.65 14.03 -8.09
CA PHE A 79 -3.05 12.87 -7.41
C PHE A 79 -2.63 13.18 -5.97
N LYS A 80 -2.05 14.34 -5.75
CA LYS A 80 -1.64 14.76 -4.41
C LYS A 80 -2.84 14.84 -3.47
N ASP A 81 -3.89 15.54 -3.87
CA ASP A 81 -5.09 15.73 -3.06
C ASP A 81 -5.81 14.39 -2.78
N ALA A 82 -5.82 13.48 -3.77
CA ALA A 82 -6.37 12.14 -3.58
C ALA A 82 -5.51 11.30 -2.62
N PHE A 83 -4.19 11.42 -2.68
CA PHE A 83 -3.29 10.73 -1.76
C PHE A 83 -3.42 11.26 -0.33
N GLU A 84 -3.57 12.56 -0.14
CA GLU A 84 -3.84 13.16 1.18
C GLU A 84 -5.15 12.64 1.78
N GLN A 85 -6.21 12.49 0.96
CA GLN A 85 -7.47 11.89 1.38
C GLN A 85 -7.32 10.39 1.71
N PHE A 86 -6.57 9.64 0.87
CA PHE A 86 -6.25 8.23 1.10
C PHE A 86 -5.54 8.02 2.44
N ALA A 87 -4.53 8.82 2.71
CA ALA A 87 -3.75 8.81 3.94
C ALA A 87 -4.60 9.19 5.17
N ALA A 88 -5.35 10.30 5.07
CA ALA A 88 -6.22 10.78 6.14
C ALA A 88 -7.33 9.80 6.52
N ALA A 89 -7.84 9.02 5.56
CA ALA A 89 -8.80 7.95 5.80
C ALA A 89 -8.17 6.66 6.34
N GLY A 90 -6.84 6.57 6.48
CA GLY A 90 -6.14 5.44 7.05
C GLY A 90 -6.00 4.23 6.11
N TRP A 91 -6.24 4.38 4.81
CA TRP A 91 -6.19 3.27 3.85
C TRP A 91 -4.80 2.63 3.73
N GLN A 92 -3.72 3.39 3.97
CA GLN A 92 -2.37 2.83 3.98
C GLN A 92 -2.14 1.88 5.15
N GLY A 93 -2.84 2.09 6.27
CA GLY A 93 -2.63 1.35 7.52
C GLY A 93 -3.53 0.15 7.75
N VAL A 94 -4.37 -0.26 6.80
CA VAL A 94 -5.42 -1.27 7.00
C VAL A 94 -4.89 -2.59 7.57
N VAL A 95 -3.77 -3.10 7.05
CA VAL A 95 -3.19 -4.39 7.48
C VAL A 95 -2.09 -4.26 8.53
N HIS A 96 -1.55 -3.08 8.69
CA HIS A 96 -0.33 -2.88 9.49
C HIS A 96 -0.63 -2.86 10.99
N PRO A 97 0.38 -3.18 11.84
CA PRO A 97 0.20 -3.31 13.27
C PRO A 97 -0.31 -2.03 13.94
N ALA A 98 -1.23 -2.19 14.91
CA ALA A 98 -1.81 -1.08 15.67
C ALA A 98 -0.76 -0.32 16.49
N GLU A 99 0.32 -0.97 16.93
CA GLU A 99 1.43 -0.35 17.67
C GLU A 99 2.15 0.74 16.86
N PHE A 100 2.10 0.66 15.51
CA PHE A 100 2.64 1.67 14.61
C PHE A 100 1.56 2.58 14.00
N GLY A 101 0.32 2.50 14.49
CA GLY A 101 -0.80 3.31 14.00
C GLY A 101 -1.63 2.68 12.89
N GLY A 102 -1.41 1.40 12.59
CA GLY A 102 -2.23 0.63 11.66
C GLY A 102 -3.53 0.14 12.28
N GLN A 103 -4.36 -0.52 11.50
CA GLN A 103 -5.66 -1.06 11.94
C GLN A 103 -5.61 -2.56 12.28
N GLY A 104 -4.54 -3.26 11.90
CA GLY A 104 -4.35 -4.69 12.20
C GLY A 104 -5.38 -5.62 11.56
N LEU A 105 -6.06 -5.18 10.51
CA LEU A 105 -7.11 -5.97 9.87
C LEU A 105 -6.54 -7.10 9.00
N PRO A 106 -7.31 -8.18 8.79
CA PRO A 106 -6.88 -9.27 7.92
C PRO A 106 -6.52 -8.82 6.50
N LYS A 107 -5.43 -9.36 5.96
CA LYS A 107 -5.04 -9.13 4.55
C LYS A 107 -6.15 -9.47 3.55
N LEU A 108 -7.05 -10.37 3.91
CA LEU A 108 -8.21 -10.71 3.10
C LEU A 108 -9.12 -9.48 2.85
N ILE A 109 -9.40 -8.69 3.87
CA ILE A 109 -10.18 -7.43 3.74
C ILE A 109 -9.40 -6.40 2.94
N ALA A 110 -8.13 -6.20 3.27
CA ALA A 110 -7.29 -5.24 2.58
C ALA A 110 -7.07 -5.58 1.10
N THR A 111 -6.97 -6.86 0.75
CA THR A 111 -6.84 -7.29 -0.66
C THR A 111 -8.01 -6.81 -1.49
N ALA A 112 -9.24 -6.88 -0.99
CA ALA A 112 -10.41 -6.35 -1.68
C ALA A 112 -10.34 -4.80 -1.83
N CYS A 113 -9.89 -4.09 -0.80
CA CYS A 113 -9.68 -2.64 -0.87
C CYS A 113 -8.59 -2.28 -1.89
N PHE A 114 -7.47 -2.99 -1.90
CA PHE A 114 -6.39 -2.79 -2.88
C PHE A 114 -6.82 -3.12 -4.30
N GLU A 115 -7.62 -4.19 -4.51
CA GLU A 115 -8.22 -4.49 -5.82
C GLU A 115 -9.02 -3.31 -6.34
N MET A 116 -9.83 -2.66 -5.49
CA MET A 116 -10.59 -1.48 -5.87
C MET A 116 -9.69 -0.32 -6.31
N VAL A 117 -8.63 -0.01 -5.54
CA VAL A 117 -7.69 1.06 -5.88
C VAL A 117 -7.00 0.79 -7.21
N HIS A 118 -6.51 -0.44 -7.44
CA HIS A 118 -5.84 -0.83 -8.68
C HIS A 118 -6.79 -0.80 -9.87
N SER A 119 -8.04 -1.22 -9.69
CA SER A 119 -9.06 -1.20 -10.74
C SER A 119 -9.53 0.20 -11.07
N ALA A 120 -9.57 1.10 -10.08
CA ALA A 120 -9.96 2.49 -10.26
C ALA A 120 -8.88 3.30 -11.00
N SER A 121 -7.61 3.20 -10.57
CA SER A 121 -6.46 3.82 -11.22
C SER A 121 -5.17 3.13 -10.81
N LEU A 122 -4.60 2.32 -11.70
CA LEU A 122 -3.33 1.64 -11.46
C LEU A 122 -2.18 2.61 -11.24
N SER A 123 -2.12 3.70 -11.97
CA SER A 123 -1.05 4.71 -11.83
C SER A 123 -1.06 5.39 -10.46
N PHE A 124 -2.23 5.62 -9.87
CA PHE A 124 -2.36 6.08 -8.49
C PHE A 124 -1.96 4.98 -7.49
N ALA A 125 -2.40 3.75 -7.72
CA ALA A 125 -2.20 2.62 -6.81
C ALA A 125 -0.72 2.24 -6.61
N LEU A 126 0.16 2.53 -7.58
CA LEU A 126 1.59 2.19 -7.50
C LEU A 126 2.28 2.80 -6.28
N CYS A 127 1.95 4.04 -5.89
CA CYS A 127 2.56 4.68 -4.73
C CYS A 127 2.17 3.99 -3.40
N PRO A 128 0.89 3.82 -3.05
CA PRO A 128 0.51 3.09 -1.84
C PRO A 128 0.96 1.62 -1.86
N MET A 129 0.95 0.94 -3.00
CA MET A 129 1.41 -0.44 -3.12
C MET A 129 2.90 -0.59 -2.80
N LEU A 130 3.75 0.28 -3.34
CA LEU A 130 5.19 0.24 -3.06
C LEU A 130 5.51 0.67 -1.62
N THR A 131 4.72 1.58 -1.07
CA THR A 131 4.79 1.97 0.33
C THR A 131 4.45 0.80 1.25
N ASP A 132 3.39 0.04 0.94
CA ASP A 132 3.01 -1.18 1.66
C ASP A 132 4.16 -2.20 1.66
N GLY A 133 4.76 -2.46 0.49
CA GLY A 133 5.92 -3.35 0.38
C GLY A 133 7.14 -2.88 1.18
N ALA A 134 7.38 -1.57 1.25
CA ALA A 134 8.47 -1.02 2.07
C ALA A 134 8.20 -1.15 3.57
N ILE A 135 6.96 -0.95 4.03
CA ILE A 135 6.55 -1.20 5.41
C ILE A 135 6.75 -2.67 5.78
N GLU A 136 6.28 -3.60 4.95
CA GLU A 136 6.46 -5.04 5.16
C GLU A 136 7.94 -5.44 5.24
N ALA A 137 8.80 -4.86 4.40
CA ALA A 137 10.24 -5.10 4.45
C ALA A 137 10.86 -4.60 5.77
N LEU A 138 10.46 -3.42 6.25
CA LEU A 138 10.92 -2.89 7.53
C LEU A 138 10.44 -3.75 8.71
N LEU A 139 9.17 -4.15 8.74
CA LEU A 139 8.61 -5.01 9.78
C LEU A 139 9.27 -6.39 9.82
N THR A 140 9.68 -6.90 8.65
CA THR A 140 10.27 -8.24 8.53
C THR A 140 11.76 -8.27 8.92
N ALA A 141 12.54 -7.25 8.56
CA ALA A 141 13.99 -7.34 8.57
C ALA A 141 14.74 -6.17 9.24
N ALA A 142 14.06 -5.06 9.53
CA ALA A 142 14.73 -3.91 10.14
C ALA A 142 14.85 -4.04 11.67
N SER A 143 15.82 -3.32 12.24
CA SER A 143 15.91 -3.20 13.70
C SER A 143 14.70 -2.45 14.28
N PRO A 144 14.34 -2.68 15.57
CA PRO A 144 13.25 -1.97 16.22
C PRO A 144 13.35 -0.43 16.09
N GLU A 145 14.56 0.13 16.21
CA GLU A 145 14.82 1.56 16.06
C GLU A 145 14.44 2.09 14.66
N LEU A 146 14.71 1.31 13.62
CA LEU A 146 14.33 1.67 12.25
C LEU A 146 12.82 1.52 12.05
N GLN A 147 12.22 0.49 12.63
CA GLN A 147 10.77 0.31 12.58
C GLN A 147 10.06 1.49 13.25
N GLU A 148 10.41 1.83 14.48
CA GLU A 148 9.85 2.98 15.23
C GLU A 148 10.02 4.32 14.48
N ARG A 149 11.13 4.48 13.78
CA ARG A 149 11.44 5.72 13.07
C ARG A 149 10.65 5.89 11.78
N TYR A 150 10.48 4.82 11.00
CA TYR A 150 9.96 4.90 9.63
C TYR A 150 8.52 4.42 9.49
N VAL A 151 8.15 3.31 10.14
CA VAL A 151 6.87 2.66 9.92
C VAL A 151 5.67 3.55 10.26
N PRO A 152 5.61 4.26 11.40
CA PRO A 152 4.47 5.13 11.72
C PRO A 152 4.24 6.22 10.68
N LYS A 153 5.32 6.81 10.15
CA LYS A 153 5.25 7.87 9.14
C LYS A 153 4.80 7.36 7.77
N MET A 154 5.13 6.13 7.45
CA MET A 154 4.69 5.49 6.23
C MET A 154 3.23 5.05 6.32
N ILE A 155 2.81 4.51 7.46
CA ILE A 155 1.42 4.14 7.73
C ILE A 155 0.50 5.38 7.71
N SER A 156 0.95 6.50 8.28
CA SER A 156 0.19 7.75 8.25
C SER A 156 0.14 8.44 6.88
N GLY A 157 0.96 7.98 5.92
CA GLY A 157 1.10 8.60 4.61
C GLY A 157 1.94 9.89 4.60
N GLU A 158 2.59 10.25 5.72
CA GLU A 158 3.55 11.37 5.76
C GLU A 158 4.75 11.10 4.86
N TRP A 159 5.21 9.84 4.85
CA TRP A 159 6.27 9.37 3.98
C TRP A 159 5.78 8.24 3.08
N THR A 160 6.37 8.14 1.90
CA THR A 160 6.09 7.06 0.95
C THR A 160 7.34 6.22 0.73
N GLY A 161 7.13 4.95 0.40
CA GLY A 161 8.16 4.01 0.01
C GLY A 161 8.27 3.86 -1.50
N SER A 162 9.44 3.43 -1.96
CA SER A 162 9.67 3.06 -3.35
C SER A 162 10.53 1.80 -3.41
N MET A 163 10.52 1.13 -4.55
CA MET A 163 11.31 -0.08 -4.77
C MET A 163 12.32 0.13 -5.89
N CYS A 164 13.61 -0.04 -5.57
CA CYS A 164 14.71 -0.02 -6.52
C CYS A 164 15.37 -1.41 -6.52
N LEU A 165 14.67 -2.42 -7.04
CA LEU A 165 15.07 -3.83 -6.95
C LEU A 165 15.74 -4.34 -8.24
N THR A 166 15.23 -3.94 -9.39
CA THR A 166 15.69 -4.42 -10.69
C THR A 166 17.08 -3.87 -11.04
N GLU A 167 18.00 -4.75 -11.42
CA GLU A 167 19.30 -4.42 -11.98
C GLU A 167 19.35 -4.80 -13.48
N PRO A 168 20.31 -4.31 -14.26
CA PRO A 168 20.39 -4.63 -15.69
C PRO A 168 20.40 -6.13 -16.01
N GLN A 169 20.98 -6.95 -15.13
CA GLN A 169 21.07 -8.41 -15.27
C GLN A 169 20.05 -9.17 -14.39
N ALA A 170 19.31 -8.50 -13.53
CA ALA A 170 18.43 -9.11 -12.53
C ALA A 170 17.07 -8.43 -12.52
N GLY A 171 16.16 -8.90 -13.36
CA GLY A 171 14.76 -8.48 -13.39
C GLY A 171 13.87 -9.58 -12.85
N SER A 172 13.41 -10.48 -13.72
CA SER A 172 12.58 -11.64 -13.32
C SER A 172 13.35 -12.64 -12.46
N ASP A 173 14.63 -12.82 -12.71
CA ASP A 173 15.52 -13.65 -11.88
C ASP A 173 16.30 -12.78 -10.90
N LEU A 174 15.77 -12.61 -9.70
CA LEU A 174 16.39 -11.83 -8.62
C LEU A 174 17.60 -12.53 -7.97
N SER A 175 17.86 -13.80 -8.27
CA SER A 175 19.06 -14.50 -7.79
C SER A 175 20.35 -13.90 -8.37
N MET A 176 20.22 -13.16 -9.46
CA MET A 176 21.32 -12.47 -10.15
C MET A 176 21.65 -11.08 -9.60
N VAL A 177 20.94 -10.59 -8.58
CA VAL A 177 21.21 -9.28 -7.93
C VAL A 177 22.64 -9.25 -7.40
N ARG A 178 23.38 -8.18 -7.75
CA ARG A 178 24.78 -7.96 -7.36
C ARG A 178 25.01 -6.79 -6.44
N SER A 179 24.02 -5.94 -6.25
CA SER A 179 24.12 -4.80 -5.33
C SER A 179 24.54 -5.27 -3.94
N ARG A 180 25.47 -4.54 -3.33
CA ARG A 180 25.99 -4.83 -2.01
C ARG A 180 25.94 -3.59 -1.15
N ALA A 181 25.51 -3.75 0.10
CA ALA A 181 25.66 -2.75 1.15
C ALA A 181 26.96 -3.04 1.91
N VAL A 182 27.92 -2.13 1.86
CA VAL A 182 29.19 -2.26 2.57
C VAL A 182 29.20 -1.29 3.75
N PRO A 183 29.33 -1.77 5.00
CA PRO A 183 29.41 -0.88 6.17
C PRO A 183 30.61 0.05 6.06
N ASP A 184 30.40 1.34 6.31
CA ASP A 184 31.46 2.31 6.53
C ASP A 184 31.67 2.53 8.03
N SER A 185 32.85 3.03 8.43
CA SER A 185 33.29 3.17 9.81
C SER A 185 32.44 4.11 10.69
N PHE A 186 31.43 4.79 10.16
CA PHE A 186 30.58 5.79 10.84
C PHE A 186 29.09 5.69 10.54
N PHE A 187 28.47 4.51 10.66
CA PHE A 187 27.01 4.33 10.49
C PHE A 187 26.45 4.54 9.07
N PHE A 188 27.29 4.62 8.06
CA PHE A 188 26.89 4.72 6.67
C PHE A 188 27.14 3.40 5.94
N TYR A 189 26.31 3.14 4.91
CA TYR A 189 26.52 2.05 3.98
C TYR A 189 26.73 2.62 2.59
N TYR A 190 27.77 2.18 1.92
CA TYR A 190 27.90 2.38 0.49
C TYR A 190 27.14 1.27 -0.24
N ILE A 191 26.18 1.65 -1.09
CA ILE A 191 25.48 0.71 -1.95
C ILE A 191 26.16 0.74 -3.31
N PHE A 192 26.77 -0.35 -3.69
CA PHE A 192 27.38 -0.53 -5.01
C PHE A 192 26.38 -1.28 -5.89
N CYS A 193 25.84 -0.60 -6.92
CA CYS A 193 25.12 -1.20 -8.02
C CYS A 193 26.14 -1.46 -9.15
N THR A 194 26.38 -2.71 -9.51
CA THR A 194 27.34 -3.12 -10.55
C THR A 194 26.62 -3.59 -11.81
#